data_fc9b104f9bffbe40ffcf8916051bac2c
#
_entry.id   fc9b104f9bffbe40ffcf8916051bac2c
#
_cell.length_a   1.000
_cell.length_b   1.000
_cell.length_c   1.000
_cell.angle_alpha   90.00
_cell.angle_beta   90.00
_cell.angle_gamma   90.00
#
_symmetry.space_group_name_H-M   'P 1'
#
loop_
_entity.id
_entity.type
_entity.pdbx_description
1 polymer ?
#
loop_
_entity_poly.entity_id
_entity_poly.type
_entity_poly.pdbx_seq_one_letter_code
_entity_poly.pdbx_strand_id
1 'polypeptide(L)'
;GSIIKPISISLAMDKNLVKRNESFYAYNEGEKGIKGFPRGGYKIGRFTIKDDHQFAKHNLSLDDIIMYSSNIGTLQIAQRLSGPEFYEGMKRFGFTRKTGIDLPYEKKGVMPKVWQFSAGDKDKRDNVFKATVSFGQGITSTFIQVLKAYSTFNNDGYMVTPHIVSHLT
;
A
#
# COMPACT_ATOMS: atom_id res chain seq x y z
N GLY A 1 -4.81 -6.30 -4.85
CA GLY A 1 -4.91 -5.31 -5.89
C GLY A 1 -4.90 -3.89 -5.37
N SER A 2 -5.26 -2.95 -6.23
CA SER A 2 -5.18 -1.49 -6.00
C SER A 2 -5.93 -0.94 -4.79
N ILE A 3 -6.81 -1.70 -4.20
CA ILE A 3 -7.51 -1.34 -2.95
C ILE A 3 -6.58 -1.21 -1.73
N ILE A 4 -5.37 -1.73 -1.79
CA ILE A 4 -4.35 -1.56 -0.73
C ILE A 4 -3.71 -0.17 -0.78
N LYS A 5 -3.69 0.51 -1.92
CA LYS A 5 -3.00 1.80 -2.10
C LYS A 5 -3.45 2.89 -1.11
N PRO A 6 -4.75 3.15 -0.91
CA PRO A 6 -5.18 4.13 0.09
C PRO A 6 -4.72 3.78 1.50
N ILE A 7 -4.66 2.50 1.85
CA ILE A 7 -4.17 2.04 3.15
C ILE A 7 -2.68 2.36 3.29
N SER A 8 -1.86 2.03 2.29
CA SER A 8 -0.43 2.32 2.30
C SER A 8 -0.14 3.82 2.43
N ILE A 9 -0.89 4.64 1.71
CA ILE A 9 -0.78 6.11 1.76
C ILE A 9 -1.16 6.62 3.16
N SER A 10 -2.25 6.10 3.74
CA SER A 10 -2.70 6.51 5.07
C SER A 10 -1.67 6.21 6.16
N LEU A 11 -0.92 5.11 6.05
CA LEU A 11 0.16 4.78 6.99
C LEU A 11 1.27 5.83 6.97
N ALA A 12 1.66 6.30 5.80
CA ALA A 12 2.66 7.35 5.68
C ALA A 12 2.14 8.71 6.16
N MET A 13 0.87 9.02 5.91
CA MET A 13 0.22 10.24 6.40
C MET A 13 0.14 10.25 7.93
N ASP A 14 -0.24 9.14 8.54
CA ASP A 14 -0.34 8.99 10.00
C ASP A 14 1.00 9.25 10.71
N LYS A 15 2.11 8.93 10.05
CA LYS A 15 3.47 9.21 10.55
C LYS A 15 4.05 10.56 10.08
N ASN A 16 3.25 11.42 9.48
CA ASN A 16 3.68 12.71 8.94
C ASN A 16 4.86 12.60 7.95
N LEU A 17 4.95 11.50 7.21
CA LEU A 17 6.01 11.27 6.23
C LEU A 17 5.68 11.83 4.84
N VAL A 18 4.44 12.24 4.63
CA VAL A 18 3.96 12.85 3.38
C VAL A 18 3.04 14.01 3.70
N LYS A 19 3.19 15.10 2.93
CA LYS A 19 2.34 16.29 3.04
C LYS A 19 1.26 16.25 1.96
N ARG A 20 0.08 16.77 2.27
CA ARG A 20 -1.05 16.79 1.34
C ARG A 20 -0.76 17.53 0.03
N ASN A 21 0.08 18.56 0.08
CA ASN A 21 0.45 19.39 -1.07
C ASN A 21 1.71 18.90 -1.80
N GLU A 22 2.26 17.74 -1.46
CA GLU A 22 3.39 17.14 -2.18
C GLU A 22 2.97 16.63 -3.54
N SER A 23 3.94 16.61 -4.45
CA SER A 23 3.81 15.98 -5.75
C SER A 23 4.91 14.93 -5.96
N PHE A 24 4.58 13.90 -6.74
CA PHE A 24 5.42 12.75 -7.00
C PHE A 24 5.58 12.56 -8.49
N TYR A 25 6.82 12.31 -8.93
CA TYR A 25 7.10 12.13 -10.34
C TYR A 25 6.45 10.84 -10.85
N ALA A 26 5.68 10.97 -11.92
CA ALA A 26 5.09 9.85 -12.65
C ALA A 26 5.71 9.76 -14.04
N TYR A 27 6.11 8.55 -14.43
CA TYR A 27 6.80 8.32 -15.68
C TYR A 27 5.84 8.10 -16.83
N ASN A 28 6.10 8.75 -17.95
CA ASN A 28 5.50 8.37 -19.22
C ASN A 28 6.43 7.45 -20.01
N GLU A 29 5.84 6.48 -20.68
CA GLU A 29 6.55 5.61 -21.58
C GLU A 29 7.20 6.46 -22.69
N GLY A 30 8.50 6.33 -22.88
CA GLY A 30 9.22 7.11 -23.86
C GLY A 30 10.01 8.30 -23.33
N GLU A 31 9.78 8.74 -22.10
CA GLU A 31 10.58 9.80 -21.51
C GLU A 31 12.01 9.35 -21.22
N LYS A 32 12.95 10.27 -21.40
CA LYS A 32 14.32 10.06 -20.93
C LYS A 32 14.30 10.02 -19.41
N GLY A 33 14.85 8.96 -18.84
CA GLY A 33 14.99 8.85 -17.38
C GLY A 33 15.78 10.01 -16.81
N ILE A 34 15.38 10.51 -15.67
CA ILE A 34 16.17 11.41 -14.85
C ILE A 34 17.08 10.59 -13.91
N LYS A 35 18.11 11.23 -13.35
CA LYS A 35 19.05 10.55 -12.46
C LYS A 35 18.32 9.82 -11.33
N GLY A 36 18.57 8.53 -11.19
CA GLY A 36 17.91 7.66 -10.21
C GLY A 36 16.61 7.03 -10.69
N PHE A 37 16.08 7.46 -11.83
CA PHE A 37 14.82 7.00 -12.37
C PHE A 37 15.01 6.61 -13.86
N PRO A 38 15.09 5.32 -14.18
CA PRO A 38 15.23 4.89 -15.56
C PRO A 38 13.95 5.14 -16.35
N ARG A 39 14.13 5.17 -17.65
CA ARG A 39 13.04 5.39 -18.61
C ARG A 39 11.85 4.46 -18.35
N GLY A 40 10.68 5.05 -18.19
CA GLY A 40 9.41 4.33 -18.15
C GLY A 40 9.10 3.61 -16.83
N GLY A 41 9.79 3.91 -15.70
CA GLY A 41 9.46 3.25 -14.46
C GLY A 41 10.34 3.62 -13.27
N TYR A 42 9.98 3.08 -12.11
CA TYR A 42 10.76 3.21 -10.87
C TYR A 42 11.63 1.96 -10.68
N LYS A 43 12.94 2.15 -10.53
CA LYS A 43 13.88 1.04 -10.40
C LYS A 43 14.16 0.71 -8.95
N ILE A 44 13.96 -0.56 -8.57
CA ILE A 44 14.35 -1.12 -7.27
C ILE A 44 15.23 -2.34 -7.52
N GLY A 45 16.54 -2.23 -7.27
CA GLY A 45 17.49 -3.28 -7.59
C GLY A 45 17.44 -3.65 -9.07
N ARG A 46 17.11 -4.91 -9.38
CA ARG A 46 16.95 -5.41 -10.76
C ARG A 46 15.51 -5.25 -11.32
N PHE A 47 14.58 -4.79 -10.51
CA PHE A 47 13.19 -4.66 -10.89
C PHE A 47 12.88 -3.23 -11.34
N THR A 48 12.00 -3.12 -12.35
CA THR A 48 11.43 -1.84 -12.78
C THR A 48 9.92 -1.90 -12.62
N ILE A 49 9.39 -1.04 -11.77
CA ILE A 49 7.95 -0.91 -11.52
C ILE A 49 7.37 0.13 -12.45
N LYS A 50 6.27 -0.20 -13.08
CA LYS A 50 5.54 0.68 -14.01
C LYS A 50 4.13 0.92 -13.53
N ASP A 51 3.55 2.00 -14.00
CA ASP A 51 2.11 2.23 -13.93
C ASP A 51 1.40 1.52 -15.09
N ASP A 52 0.14 1.14 -14.87
CA ASP A 52 -0.69 0.48 -15.87
C ASP A 52 -1.17 1.46 -16.95
N HIS A 53 -1.13 2.76 -16.66
CA HIS A 53 -1.56 3.84 -17.54
C HIS A 53 -0.50 4.92 -17.64
N GLN A 54 -0.51 5.61 -18.76
CA GLN A 54 0.22 6.87 -18.92
C GLN A 54 -0.66 8.03 -18.43
N PHE A 55 -0.04 8.96 -17.72
CA PHE A 55 -0.72 10.14 -17.23
C PHE A 55 -0.34 11.36 -18.09
N ALA A 56 -1.29 12.27 -18.27
CA ALA A 56 -1.04 13.53 -18.96
C ALA A 56 -0.09 14.46 -18.18
N LYS A 57 0.06 14.22 -16.87
CA LYS A 57 0.92 14.99 -15.98
C LYS A 57 2.16 14.18 -15.61
N HIS A 58 3.32 14.84 -15.53
CA HIS A 58 4.57 14.24 -15.06
C HIS A 58 4.66 14.14 -13.55
N ASN A 59 3.95 15.01 -12.82
CA ASN A 59 3.89 15.02 -11.36
C ASN A 59 2.46 14.82 -10.91
N LEU A 60 2.27 13.88 -9.98
CA LEU A 60 0.98 13.54 -9.41
C LEU A 60 0.88 14.07 -7.97
N SER A 61 -0.23 14.69 -7.63
CA SER A 61 -0.61 14.97 -6.25
C SER A 61 -1.05 13.66 -5.55
N LEU A 62 -1.29 13.72 -4.24
CA LEU A 62 -1.87 12.57 -3.53
C LEU A 62 -3.25 12.18 -4.09
N ASP A 63 -4.07 13.18 -4.41
CA ASP A 63 -5.39 12.95 -5.00
C ASP A 63 -5.27 12.28 -6.37
N ASP A 64 -4.33 12.74 -7.21
CA ASP A 64 -4.06 12.12 -8.52
C ASP A 64 -3.58 10.66 -8.37
N ILE A 65 -2.71 10.37 -7.40
CA ILE A 65 -2.19 9.02 -7.15
C ILE A 65 -3.34 8.05 -6.82
N ILE A 66 -4.27 8.49 -5.98
CA ILE A 66 -5.45 7.69 -5.62
C ILE A 66 -6.40 7.57 -6.80
N MET A 67 -6.72 8.67 -7.46
CA MET A 67 -7.68 8.74 -8.56
C MET A 67 -7.21 7.92 -9.76
N TYR A 68 -5.95 8.03 -10.15
CA TYR A 68 -5.36 7.29 -11.28
C TYR A 68 -4.81 5.91 -10.88
N SER A 69 -4.83 5.58 -9.61
CA SER A 69 -4.31 4.31 -9.09
C SER A 69 -2.83 4.08 -9.48
N SER A 70 -1.98 5.08 -9.25
CA SER A 70 -0.57 5.01 -9.60
C SER A 70 0.21 4.05 -8.69
N ASN A 71 0.84 3.05 -9.27
CA ASN A 71 1.77 2.15 -8.57
C ASN A 71 3.02 2.91 -8.13
N ILE A 72 3.60 3.69 -9.06
CA ILE A 72 4.84 4.45 -8.82
C ILE A 72 4.63 5.52 -7.75
N GLY A 73 3.53 6.26 -7.80
CA GLY A 73 3.20 7.24 -6.78
C GLY A 73 3.03 6.60 -5.40
N THR A 74 2.28 5.51 -5.32
CA THR A 74 2.05 4.80 -4.05
C THR A 74 3.34 4.24 -3.46
N LEU A 75 4.17 3.57 -4.27
CA LEU A 75 5.42 3.01 -3.76
C LEU A 75 6.40 4.07 -3.26
N GLN A 76 6.48 5.22 -3.91
CA GLN A 76 7.34 6.33 -3.46
C GLN A 76 6.93 6.81 -2.07
N ILE A 77 5.63 6.88 -1.79
CA ILE A 77 5.11 7.23 -0.47
C ILE A 77 5.42 6.12 0.54
N ALA A 78 5.12 4.87 0.21
CA ALA A 78 5.32 3.73 1.10
C ALA A 78 6.80 3.48 1.42
N GLN A 79 7.72 3.79 0.50
CA GLN A 79 9.16 3.65 0.73
C GLN A 79 9.70 4.62 1.80
N ARG A 80 8.95 5.63 2.18
CA ARG A 80 9.30 6.51 3.31
C ARG A 80 9.09 5.84 4.67
N LEU A 81 8.28 4.78 4.72
CA LEU A 81 8.14 3.92 5.89
C LEU A 81 9.29 2.92 5.94
N SER A 82 9.81 2.63 7.13
CA SER A 82 10.70 1.49 7.32
C SER A 82 9.96 0.17 7.11
N GLY A 83 10.69 -0.94 6.92
CA GLY A 83 10.07 -2.26 6.81
C GLY A 83 9.20 -2.62 8.01
N PRO A 84 9.70 -2.49 9.25
CA PRO A 84 8.90 -2.70 10.46
C PRO A 84 7.69 -1.78 10.58
N GLU A 85 7.84 -0.48 10.27
CA GLU A 85 6.73 0.48 10.30
C GLU A 85 5.61 0.10 9.33
N PHE A 86 5.96 -0.28 8.11
CA PHE A 86 5.01 -0.73 7.11
C PHE A 86 4.30 -2.03 7.54
N TYR A 87 5.06 -3.01 8.01
CA TYR A 87 4.51 -4.27 8.50
C TYR A 87 3.53 -4.06 9.67
N GLU A 88 3.93 -3.30 10.69
CA GLU A 88 3.08 -3.02 11.85
C GLU A 88 1.83 -2.23 11.45
N GLY A 89 1.94 -1.33 10.49
CA GLY A 89 0.79 -0.62 9.93
C GLY A 89 -0.21 -1.57 9.26
N MET A 90 0.26 -2.44 8.39
CA MET A 90 -0.57 -3.45 7.73
C MET A 90 -1.19 -4.43 8.74
N LYS A 91 -0.44 -4.81 9.77
CA LYS A 91 -0.92 -5.65 10.88
C LYS A 91 -2.05 -4.95 11.66
N ARG A 92 -1.90 -3.67 11.96
CA ARG A 92 -2.96 -2.89 12.62
C ARG A 92 -4.24 -2.81 11.78
N PHE A 93 -4.13 -2.73 10.47
CA PHE A 93 -5.28 -2.84 9.56
C PHE A 93 -5.87 -4.24 9.44
N GLY A 94 -5.29 -5.25 10.11
CA GLY A 94 -5.86 -6.58 10.22
C GLY A 94 -5.43 -7.57 9.14
N PHE A 95 -4.46 -7.24 8.26
CA PHE A 95 -4.05 -8.12 7.15
C PHE A 95 -3.25 -9.36 7.58
N THR A 96 -2.85 -9.47 8.83
CA THR A 96 -2.11 -10.64 9.35
C THR A 96 -2.98 -11.63 10.12
N ARG A 97 -4.26 -11.33 10.31
CA ARG A 97 -5.16 -12.11 11.19
C ARG A 97 -6.56 -12.25 10.61
N LYS A 98 -7.32 -13.17 11.16
CA LYS A 98 -8.76 -13.30 10.93
C LYS A 98 -9.51 -12.08 11.45
N THR A 99 -10.67 -11.80 10.89
CA THR A 99 -11.48 -10.63 11.26
C THR A 99 -12.32 -10.85 12.51
N GLY A 100 -12.60 -12.12 12.84
CA GLY A 100 -13.52 -12.48 13.91
C GLY A 100 -15.00 -12.45 13.50
N ILE A 101 -15.29 -12.47 12.17
CA ILE A 101 -16.66 -12.59 11.69
C ILE A 101 -17.32 -13.88 12.21
N ASP A 102 -18.60 -13.82 12.50
CA ASP A 102 -19.44 -14.90 13.03
C ASP A 102 -19.79 -16.00 12.00
N LEU A 103 -18.84 -16.29 11.10
CA LEU A 103 -18.93 -17.38 10.14
C LEU A 103 -17.93 -18.50 10.46
N PRO A 104 -18.31 -19.77 10.28
CA PRO A 104 -17.39 -20.88 10.46
C PRO A 104 -16.31 -20.88 9.38
N TYR A 105 -15.15 -21.44 9.73
CA TYR A 105 -14.03 -21.66 8.81
C TYR A 105 -13.44 -20.38 8.17
N GLU A 106 -13.52 -19.24 8.87
CA GLU A 106 -12.89 -18.02 8.39
C GLU A 106 -11.42 -18.24 8.03
N LYS A 107 -11.03 -17.81 6.85
CA LYS A 107 -9.64 -17.81 6.38
C LYS A 107 -9.06 -16.41 6.48
N LYS A 108 -7.76 -16.32 6.52
CA LYS A 108 -7.01 -15.07 6.35
C LYS A 108 -6.15 -15.13 5.10
N GLY A 109 -5.81 -13.98 4.56
CA GLY A 109 -4.82 -13.87 3.49
C GLY A 109 -3.39 -14.08 3.98
N VAL A 110 -2.45 -13.92 3.08
CA VAL A 110 -1.01 -14.09 3.31
C VAL A 110 -0.31 -12.77 3.04
N MET A 111 0.58 -12.39 3.96
CA MET A 111 1.45 -11.22 3.84
C MET A 111 2.90 -11.66 4.06
N PRO A 112 3.88 -11.05 3.35
CA PRO A 112 5.29 -11.28 3.61
C PRO A 112 5.65 -11.05 5.08
N LYS A 113 6.66 -11.77 5.56
CA LYS A 113 7.17 -11.61 6.92
C LYS A 113 7.89 -10.28 7.09
N VAL A 114 7.93 -9.77 8.31
CA VAL A 114 8.52 -8.45 8.62
C VAL A 114 9.96 -8.29 8.10
N TRP A 115 10.79 -9.33 8.19
CA TRP A 115 12.18 -9.28 7.74
C TRP A 115 12.31 -9.11 6.21
N GLN A 116 11.32 -9.57 5.44
CA GLN A 116 11.32 -9.42 3.97
C GLN A 116 11.17 -7.96 3.54
N PHE A 117 10.47 -7.15 4.31
CA PHE A 117 10.33 -5.70 4.05
C PHE A 117 11.60 -4.90 4.33
N SER A 118 12.58 -5.50 5.00
CA SER A 118 13.88 -4.89 5.31
C SER A 118 15.05 -5.58 4.63
N ALA A 119 14.81 -6.65 3.86
CA ALA A 119 15.86 -7.42 3.23
C ALA A 119 16.56 -6.63 2.12
N GLY A 120 17.89 -6.69 2.12
CA GLY A 120 18.72 -6.14 1.06
C GLY A 120 19.04 -4.64 1.17
N ASP A 121 18.56 -3.97 2.22
CA ASP A 121 18.82 -2.54 2.35
C ASP A 121 19.12 -2.13 3.81
N LYS A 122 20.39 -1.84 4.09
CA LYS A 122 20.80 -1.39 5.43
C LYS A 122 20.52 0.09 5.68
N ASP A 123 20.57 0.92 4.64
CA ASP A 123 20.55 2.38 4.77
C ASP A 123 19.43 3.07 3.98
N LYS A 124 18.74 2.33 3.13
CA LYS A 124 17.70 2.87 2.24
C LYS A 124 16.37 2.20 2.54
N ARG A 125 15.32 2.98 2.47
CA ARG A 125 13.96 2.48 2.64
C ARG A 125 13.43 1.78 1.40
N ASP A 126 14.21 1.72 0.32
CA ASP A 126 13.84 1.02 -0.92
C ASP A 126 13.94 -0.49 -0.74
N ASN A 127 12.78 -1.15 -0.76
CA ASN A 127 12.67 -2.59 -0.66
C ASN A 127 11.58 -3.08 -1.61
N VAL A 128 11.88 -4.08 -2.43
CA VAL A 128 10.97 -4.59 -3.46
C VAL A 128 9.69 -5.19 -2.87
N PHE A 129 9.78 -5.92 -1.76
CA PHE A 129 8.60 -6.51 -1.12
C PHE A 129 7.66 -5.44 -0.57
N LYS A 130 8.21 -4.46 0.13
CA LYS A 130 7.44 -3.32 0.64
C LYS A 130 6.80 -2.52 -0.50
N ALA A 131 7.57 -2.23 -1.55
CA ALA A 131 7.05 -1.53 -2.72
C ALA A 131 5.89 -2.28 -3.38
N THR A 132 6.07 -3.57 -3.68
CA THR A 132 5.03 -4.36 -4.36
C THR A 132 3.78 -4.56 -3.51
N VAL A 133 3.93 -4.82 -2.22
CA VAL A 133 2.80 -4.94 -1.29
C VAL A 133 2.05 -3.61 -1.17
N SER A 134 2.75 -2.48 -1.22
CA SER A 134 2.12 -1.17 -1.09
C SER A 134 1.06 -0.88 -2.15
N PHE A 135 1.21 -1.43 -3.34
CA PHE A 135 0.20 -1.32 -4.40
C PHE A 135 -0.57 -2.63 -4.66
N GLY A 136 -0.49 -3.58 -3.74
CA GLY A 136 -1.35 -4.75 -3.70
C GLY A 136 -0.83 -5.99 -4.42
N GLN A 137 0.46 -6.06 -4.73
CA GLN A 137 1.12 -7.26 -5.25
C GLN A 137 1.94 -7.96 -4.15
N GLY A 138 1.99 -9.29 -4.18
CA GLY A 138 2.71 -10.07 -3.17
C GLY A 138 2.01 -10.16 -1.81
N ILE A 139 0.77 -9.72 -1.73
CA ILE A 139 -0.14 -9.88 -0.60
C ILE A 139 -1.45 -10.50 -1.08
N THR A 140 -1.99 -11.40 -0.29
CA THR A 140 -3.37 -11.88 -0.45
C THR A 140 -4.18 -11.50 0.77
N SER A 141 -5.42 -11.12 0.57
CA SER A 141 -6.37 -10.80 1.63
C SER A 141 -7.74 -11.36 1.29
N THR A 142 -8.53 -11.67 2.30
CA THR A 142 -9.93 -11.98 2.10
C THR A 142 -10.73 -10.68 1.90
N PHE A 143 -11.88 -10.79 1.26
CA PHE A 143 -12.79 -9.65 1.10
C PHE A 143 -13.17 -9.03 2.45
N ILE A 144 -13.42 -9.88 3.45
CA ILE A 144 -13.79 -9.44 4.81
C ILE A 144 -12.63 -8.72 5.51
N GLN A 145 -11.38 -9.16 5.32
CA GLN A 145 -10.22 -8.41 5.83
C GLN A 145 -10.16 -7.00 5.24
N VAL A 146 -10.37 -6.86 3.93
CA VAL A 146 -10.39 -5.56 3.26
C VAL A 146 -11.54 -4.70 3.79
N LEU A 147 -12.74 -5.26 3.89
CA LEU A 147 -13.92 -4.54 4.38
C LEU A 147 -13.71 -4.03 5.81
N LYS A 148 -13.16 -4.87 6.69
CA LYS A 148 -12.81 -4.47 8.06
C LYS A 148 -11.77 -3.36 8.08
N ALA A 149 -10.73 -3.44 7.27
CA ALA A 149 -9.71 -2.39 7.17
C ALA A 149 -10.32 -1.05 6.73
N TYR A 150 -11.18 -1.06 5.71
CA TYR A 150 -11.85 0.14 5.22
C TYR A 150 -12.86 0.73 6.20
N SER A 151 -13.42 -0.06 7.13
CA SER A 151 -14.31 0.47 8.16
C SER A 151 -13.64 1.56 9.02
N THR A 152 -12.33 1.52 9.13
CA THR A 152 -11.54 2.53 9.84
C THR A 152 -11.75 3.94 9.29
N PHE A 153 -11.87 4.09 7.98
CA PHE A 153 -12.02 5.39 7.32
C PHE A 153 -13.38 6.04 7.57
N ASN A 154 -14.41 5.23 7.85
CA ASN A 154 -15.78 5.70 8.09
C ASN A 154 -16.21 5.62 9.57
N ASN A 155 -15.31 5.29 10.47
CA ASN A 155 -15.60 5.06 11.88
C ASN A 155 -14.53 5.68 12.79
N ASP A 156 -14.21 6.95 12.55
CA ASP A 156 -13.30 7.76 13.38
C ASP A 156 -11.95 7.09 13.69
N GLY A 157 -11.43 6.29 12.74
CA GLY A 157 -10.18 5.57 12.89
C GLY A 157 -10.28 4.22 13.61
N TYR A 158 -11.48 3.77 13.99
CA TYR A 158 -11.69 2.48 14.65
C TYR A 158 -12.21 1.42 13.69
N MET A 159 -11.54 0.25 13.69
CA MET A 159 -12.04 -0.91 12.96
C MET A 159 -13.20 -1.55 13.69
N VAL A 160 -14.19 -1.99 12.94
CA VAL A 160 -15.31 -2.78 13.47
C VAL A 160 -15.04 -4.29 13.32
N THR A 161 -15.61 -5.10 14.19
CA THR A 161 -15.67 -6.55 13.99
C THR A 161 -16.89 -6.86 13.14
N PRO A 162 -16.73 -7.40 11.93
CA PRO A 162 -17.86 -7.70 11.07
C PRO A 162 -18.69 -8.86 11.66
N HIS A 163 -19.99 -8.80 11.48
CA HIS A 163 -20.93 -9.87 11.86
C HIS A 163 -22.08 -9.94 10.88
N ILE A 164 -22.71 -11.08 10.78
CA ILE A 164 -23.90 -11.33 9.94
C ILE A 164 -25.14 -11.41 10.81
N VAL A 165 -25.02 -12.01 11.99
CA VAL A 165 -26.15 -12.17 12.93
C VAL A 165 -26.26 -10.92 13.79
N SER A 166 -27.39 -10.19 13.68
CA SER A 166 -27.61 -8.97 14.48
C SER A 166 -27.99 -9.30 15.93
N HIS A 167 -28.79 -10.33 16.15
CA HIS A 167 -29.11 -10.90 17.47
C HIS A 167 -29.72 -12.30 17.32
N LEU A 168 -29.67 -13.06 18.38
CA LEU A 168 -30.34 -14.36 18.51
C LEU A 168 -31.62 -14.15 19.34
N THR A 169 -32.71 -14.68 18.86
CA THR A 169 -33.98 -14.74 19.62
C THR A 169 -34.10 -16.07 20.36
#